data_36524c09c81ed433160d23b619d7c839
#
_entry.id   36524c09c81ed433160d23b619d7c839
#
_cell.length_a   1.000
_cell.length_b   1.000
_cell.length_c   1.000
_cell.angle_alpha   90.00
_cell.angle_beta   90.00
_cell.angle_gamma   90.00
#
_symmetry.space_group_name_H-M   'P 1'
#
loop_
_entity.id
_entity.type
_entity.pdbx_description
1 polymer ?
#
loop_
_entity_poly.entity_id
_entity_poly.type
_entity_poly.pdbx_seq_one_letter_code
_entity_poly.pdbx_strand_id
1 'polypeptide(L)'
;MPEIRVFESIMKRNDAIAADNKKMIKKTLALNLMSSPGAGKTSLLEMTLKSIGKKYRIGVIEGDVATSNDAERIMKYAPKSAVYQIKTENYGGGCHLDAKMVSYGLAKIKAANRNYDIIIFENVGNLICPADFSLGEDKKVVMLSVTEGDDKPVKYPGMFEAADLIILNKTDLLKHLNFSMKKAMSNIRRVNKKAIVLDLSVQANTGMSNWYDILKQWMEEKKS
;
A
#
# COMPACT_ATOMS: atom_id res chain seq x y z
N MET A 1 -0.85 29.84 15.55
CA MET A 1 -1.98 29.88 14.63
C MET A 1 -2.90 28.72 14.97
N PRO A 2 -4.23 28.90 15.08
CA PRO A 2 -5.14 27.83 15.57
C PRO A 2 -5.17 26.60 14.65
N GLU A 3 -5.14 26.78 13.34
CA GLU A 3 -5.20 25.67 12.35
C GLU A 3 -4.02 24.69 12.43
N ILE A 4 -2.80 25.19 12.65
CA ILE A 4 -1.62 24.34 12.81
C ILE A 4 -1.76 23.46 14.05
N ARG A 5 -2.26 24.01 15.16
CA ARG A 5 -2.47 23.24 16.40
C ARG A 5 -3.54 22.16 16.25
N VAL A 6 -4.59 22.43 15.46
CA VAL A 6 -5.63 21.43 15.16
C VAL A 6 -5.05 20.30 14.33
N PHE A 7 -4.28 20.58 13.28
CA PHE A 7 -3.64 19.58 12.45
C PHE A 7 -2.66 18.71 13.26
N GLU A 8 -1.77 19.32 14.06
CA GLU A 8 -0.87 18.61 14.96
C GLU A 8 -1.61 17.70 15.95
N SER A 9 -2.76 18.13 16.46
CA SER A 9 -3.61 17.34 17.35
C SER A 9 -4.20 16.12 16.64
N ILE A 10 -4.66 16.28 15.38
CA ILE A 10 -5.19 15.20 14.56
C ILE A 10 -4.10 14.16 14.29
N MET A 11 -2.90 14.61 13.89
CA MET A 11 -1.76 13.72 13.60
C MET A 11 -1.33 12.93 14.83
N LYS A 12 -1.17 13.59 15.99
CA LYS A 12 -0.84 12.92 17.26
C LYS A 12 -1.87 11.85 17.64
N ARG A 13 -3.16 12.14 17.44
CA ARG A 13 -4.24 11.16 17.71
C ARG A 13 -4.16 9.98 16.75
N ASN A 14 -3.93 10.24 15.47
CA ASN A 14 -3.73 9.19 14.48
C ASN A 14 -2.55 8.28 14.85
N ASP A 15 -1.41 8.87 15.20
CA ASP A 15 -0.19 8.13 15.55
C ASP A 15 -0.36 7.26 16.79
N ALA A 16 -1.10 7.72 17.78
CA ALA A 16 -1.43 6.92 18.96
C ALA A 16 -2.25 5.67 18.57
N ILE A 17 -3.27 5.83 17.72
CA ILE A 17 -4.08 4.71 17.21
C ILE A 17 -3.24 3.79 16.33
N ALA A 18 -2.38 4.35 15.47
CA ALA A 18 -1.48 3.57 14.63
C ALA A 18 -0.52 2.70 15.46
N ALA A 19 -0.01 3.24 16.57
CA ALA A 19 0.81 2.47 17.52
C ALA A 19 0.03 1.29 18.14
N ASP A 20 -1.25 1.48 18.46
CA ASP A 20 -2.09 0.40 18.96
C ASP A 20 -2.42 -0.63 17.87
N ASN A 21 -2.67 -0.20 16.63
CA ASN A 21 -2.80 -1.10 15.48
C ASN A 21 -1.55 -1.97 15.33
N LYS A 22 -0.37 -1.37 15.41
CA LYS A 22 0.91 -2.08 15.32
C LYS A 22 1.06 -3.14 16.42
N LYS A 23 0.65 -2.85 17.65
CA LYS A 23 0.62 -3.84 18.75
C LYS A 23 -0.34 -4.99 18.44
N MET A 24 -1.53 -4.71 17.87
CA MET A 24 -2.51 -5.73 17.50
C MET A 24 -1.96 -6.74 16.48
N ILE A 25 -1.07 -6.32 15.60
CA ILE A 25 -0.50 -7.12 14.51
C ILE A 25 1.01 -7.37 14.67
N LYS A 26 1.51 -7.39 15.91
CA LYS A 26 2.94 -7.47 16.24
C LYS A 26 3.70 -8.60 15.53
N LYS A 27 3.05 -9.75 15.28
CA LYS A 27 3.65 -10.93 14.64
C LYS A 27 3.32 -11.06 13.15
N THR A 28 2.61 -10.11 12.58
CA THR A 28 2.15 -10.09 11.20
C THR A 28 2.86 -8.98 10.45
N LEU A 29 3.42 -9.27 9.29
CA LEU A 29 3.95 -8.22 8.42
C LEU A 29 2.80 -7.34 7.91
N ALA A 30 2.87 -6.05 8.19
CA ALA A 30 1.87 -5.08 7.74
C ALA A 30 2.42 -4.13 6.69
N LEU A 31 1.75 -4.03 5.56
CA LEU A 31 2.14 -3.17 4.44
C LEU A 31 1.08 -2.11 4.19
N ASN A 32 1.50 -0.86 3.96
CA ASN A 32 0.67 0.20 3.42
C ASN A 32 0.99 0.36 1.93
N LEU A 33 0.06 -0.03 1.05
CA LEU A 33 0.20 0.02 -0.41
C LEU A 33 -0.47 1.29 -0.93
N MET A 34 0.33 2.21 -1.44
CA MET A 34 -0.06 3.54 -1.85
C MET A 34 0.27 3.79 -3.32
N SER A 35 -0.54 4.58 -4.01
CA SER A 35 -0.28 5.02 -5.40
C SER A 35 -1.28 6.09 -5.83
N SER A 36 -1.08 6.65 -7.03
CA SER A 36 -2.16 7.29 -7.78
C SER A 36 -3.26 6.30 -8.18
N PRO A 37 -4.47 6.79 -8.54
CA PRO A 37 -5.50 5.96 -9.15
C PRO A 37 -4.97 5.30 -10.44
N GLY A 38 -5.35 4.04 -10.65
CA GLY A 38 -5.00 3.31 -11.88
C GLY A 38 -3.54 2.84 -11.99
N ALA A 39 -2.68 3.02 -10.98
CA ALA A 39 -1.30 2.52 -11.00
C ALA A 39 -1.20 0.98 -10.99
N GLY A 40 -2.25 0.29 -10.53
CA GLY A 40 -2.34 -1.18 -10.56
C GLY A 40 -2.21 -1.87 -9.21
N LYS A 41 -2.51 -1.19 -8.08
CA LYS A 41 -2.50 -1.77 -6.73
C LYS A 41 -3.34 -3.05 -6.64
N THR A 42 -4.61 -2.96 -6.99
CA THR A 42 -5.54 -4.09 -6.93
C THR A 42 -5.09 -5.26 -7.79
N SER A 43 -4.54 -5.00 -9.00
CA SER A 43 -3.99 -6.05 -9.85
C SER A 43 -2.74 -6.70 -9.23
N LEU A 44 -1.88 -5.92 -8.55
CA LEU A 44 -0.74 -6.46 -7.79
C LEU A 44 -1.23 -7.39 -6.67
N LEU A 45 -2.27 -7.00 -5.94
CA LEU A 45 -2.87 -7.81 -4.88
C LEU A 45 -3.48 -9.09 -5.41
N GLU A 46 -4.26 -9.03 -6.49
CA GLU A 46 -4.83 -10.22 -7.16
C GLU A 46 -3.74 -11.23 -7.51
N MET A 47 -2.66 -10.76 -8.17
CA MET A 47 -1.58 -11.62 -8.57
C MET A 47 -0.79 -12.17 -7.37
N THR A 48 -0.63 -11.36 -6.31
CA THR A 48 0.02 -11.78 -5.06
C THR A 48 -0.80 -12.90 -4.40
N LEU A 49 -2.10 -12.71 -4.23
CA LEU A 49 -2.99 -13.70 -3.63
C LEU A 49 -3.03 -15.00 -4.46
N LYS A 50 -3.10 -14.89 -5.78
CA LYS A 50 -3.08 -16.03 -6.69
C LYS A 50 -1.80 -16.84 -6.57
N SER A 51 -0.65 -16.17 -6.43
CA SER A 51 0.67 -16.80 -6.48
C SER A 51 1.11 -17.37 -5.14
N ILE A 52 0.97 -16.59 -4.06
CA ILE A 52 1.49 -16.99 -2.74
C ILE A 52 0.41 -17.17 -1.66
N GLY A 53 -0.86 -16.82 -1.94
CA GLY A 53 -1.97 -16.93 -0.99
C GLY A 53 -2.33 -18.36 -0.57
N LYS A 54 -1.87 -19.39 -1.32
CA LYS A 54 -1.98 -20.80 -0.91
C LYS A 54 -0.97 -21.16 0.19
N LYS A 55 0.18 -20.49 0.21
CA LYS A 55 1.28 -20.75 1.16
C LYS A 55 1.20 -19.85 2.39
N TYR A 56 0.80 -18.59 2.21
CA TYR A 56 0.76 -17.58 3.25
C TYR A 56 -0.67 -17.07 3.45
N ARG A 57 -1.05 -16.86 4.68
CA ARG A 57 -2.35 -16.27 5.04
C ARG A 57 -2.26 -14.76 4.91
N ILE A 58 -2.91 -14.22 3.89
CA ILE A 58 -2.89 -12.80 3.56
C ILE A 58 -4.24 -12.19 3.88
N GLY A 59 -4.26 -11.17 4.73
CA GLY A 59 -5.41 -10.31 4.98
C GLY A 59 -5.30 -9.03 4.17
N VAL A 60 -6.42 -8.49 3.71
CA VAL A 60 -6.49 -7.22 2.98
C VAL A 60 -7.52 -6.31 3.63
N ILE A 61 -7.10 -5.07 3.92
CA ILE A 61 -8.01 -3.97 4.25
C ILE A 61 -7.93 -3.01 3.07
N GLU A 62 -9.00 -2.99 2.29
CA GLU A 62 -9.09 -2.20 1.06
C GLU A 62 -9.85 -0.90 1.35
N GLY A 63 -9.26 0.23 0.98
CA GLY A 63 -9.84 1.57 1.07
C GLY A 63 -10.21 2.11 -0.30
N ASP A 64 -11.51 2.33 -0.51
CA ASP A 64 -12.01 3.03 -1.69
C ASP A 64 -12.94 4.17 -1.27
N VAL A 65 -13.14 5.14 -2.16
CA VAL A 65 -14.03 6.27 -1.88
C VAL A 65 -15.48 5.79 -1.76
N ALA A 66 -16.01 5.09 -2.77
CA ALA A 66 -17.42 4.74 -2.84
C ALA A 66 -17.75 3.35 -3.41
N THR A 67 -16.86 2.78 -4.25
CA THR A 67 -17.16 1.54 -4.99
C THR A 67 -16.74 0.27 -4.23
N SER A 68 -17.23 -0.90 -4.65
CA SER A 68 -16.81 -2.21 -4.11
C SER A 68 -16.08 -3.06 -5.15
N ASN A 69 -15.81 -2.51 -6.32
CA ASN A 69 -15.24 -3.27 -7.43
C ASN A 69 -13.89 -3.91 -7.10
N ASP A 70 -13.00 -3.18 -6.43
CA ASP A 70 -11.66 -3.68 -6.10
C ASP A 70 -11.72 -4.73 -4.99
N ALA A 71 -12.54 -4.56 -3.97
CA ALA A 71 -12.75 -5.58 -2.96
C ALA A 71 -13.34 -6.87 -3.55
N GLU A 72 -14.30 -6.78 -4.48
CA GLU A 72 -14.90 -7.94 -5.15
C GLU A 72 -13.87 -8.68 -6.01
N ARG A 73 -12.97 -7.96 -6.67
CA ARG A 73 -11.85 -8.54 -7.43
C ARG A 73 -10.90 -9.33 -6.53
N ILE A 74 -10.51 -8.76 -5.41
CA ILE A 74 -9.61 -9.37 -4.43
C ILE A 74 -10.26 -10.64 -3.83
N MET A 75 -11.55 -10.60 -3.51
CA MET A 75 -12.29 -11.74 -2.93
C MET A 75 -12.37 -12.96 -3.84
N LYS A 76 -12.09 -12.84 -5.15
CA LYS A 76 -11.98 -14.00 -6.06
C LYS A 76 -10.77 -14.89 -5.72
N TYR A 77 -9.74 -14.33 -5.09
CA TYR A 77 -8.48 -15.01 -4.81
C TYR A 77 -8.21 -15.19 -3.31
N ALA A 78 -9.04 -14.60 -2.46
CA ALA A 78 -8.93 -14.69 -1.01
C ALA A 78 -10.26 -15.13 -0.38
N PRO A 79 -10.25 -15.82 0.78
CA PRO A 79 -11.47 -16.03 1.55
C PRO A 79 -12.13 -14.69 1.90
N LYS A 80 -13.44 -14.58 1.76
CA LYS A 80 -14.20 -13.35 2.08
C LYS A 80 -13.88 -12.79 3.48
N SER A 81 -13.65 -13.68 4.45
CA SER A 81 -13.29 -13.31 5.82
C SER A 81 -11.87 -12.72 5.97
N ALA A 82 -11.04 -12.76 4.94
CA ALA A 82 -9.70 -12.18 4.91
C ALA A 82 -9.65 -10.82 4.21
N VAL A 83 -10.76 -10.34 3.66
CA VAL A 83 -10.86 -9.06 2.97
C VAL A 83 -11.91 -8.20 3.68
N TYR A 84 -11.53 -6.99 4.04
CA TYR A 84 -12.45 -6.01 4.60
C TYR A 84 -12.33 -4.69 3.82
N GLN A 85 -13.46 -4.24 3.29
CA GLN A 85 -13.53 -2.96 2.58
C GLN A 85 -13.93 -1.83 3.52
N ILE A 86 -13.27 -0.70 3.36
CA ILE A 86 -13.59 0.58 3.99
C ILE A 86 -13.99 1.58 2.91
N LYS A 87 -15.26 1.98 2.88
CA LYS A 87 -15.74 3.07 2.05
C LYS A 87 -15.50 4.39 2.79
N THR A 88 -14.54 5.18 2.32
CA THR A 88 -14.12 6.39 3.03
C THR A 88 -15.19 7.49 3.02
N GLU A 89 -16.13 7.48 2.08
CA GLU A 89 -17.30 8.37 2.08
C GLU A 89 -18.12 8.29 3.37
N ASN A 90 -18.19 7.09 3.99
CA ASN A 90 -18.93 6.88 5.25
C ASN A 90 -18.20 7.48 6.48
N TYR A 91 -16.98 7.97 6.30
CA TYR A 91 -16.14 8.54 7.34
C TYR A 91 -15.80 10.02 7.08
N GLY A 92 -16.57 10.71 6.25
CA GLY A 92 -16.39 12.12 5.93
C GLY A 92 -15.69 12.38 4.58
N GLY A 93 -15.63 11.38 3.68
CA GLY A 93 -15.15 11.55 2.31
C GLY A 93 -13.64 11.64 2.18
N GLY A 94 -12.90 10.89 2.99
CA GLY A 94 -11.44 10.90 3.00
C GLY A 94 -10.81 10.36 1.72
N CYS A 95 -9.78 11.05 1.25
CA CYS A 95 -8.93 10.63 0.13
C CYS A 95 -7.79 9.68 0.57
N HIS A 96 -7.87 9.10 1.76
CA HIS A 96 -6.90 8.16 2.34
C HIS A 96 -7.55 7.36 3.47
N LEU A 97 -6.91 6.26 3.84
CA LEU A 97 -7.17 5.56 5.10
C LEU A 97 -6.48 6.26 6.25
N ASP A 98 -7.11 6.33 7.41
CA ASP A 98 -6.52 6.70 8.68
C ASP A 98 -6.37 5.50 9.63
N ALA A 99 -5.64 5.68 10.73
CA ALA A 99 -5.40 4.61 11.69
C ALA A 99 -6.69 4.08 12.36
N LYS A 100 -7.71 4.93 12.54
CA LYS A 100 -9.00 4.54 13.13
C LYS A 100 -9.80 3.64 12.18
N MET A 101 -9.83 3.97 10.90
CA MET A 101 -10.44 3.14 9.87
C MET A 101 -9.78 1.76 9.82
N VAL A 102 -8.43 1.74 9.80
CA VAL A 102 -7.66 0.50 9.82
C VAL A 102 -7.87 -0.29 11.10
N SER A 103 -7.96 0.35 12.27
CA SER A 103 -8.29 -0.33 13.55
C SER A 103 -9.61 -1.09 13.45
N TYR A 104 -10.64 -0.47 12.87
CA TYR A 104 -11.92 -1.11 12.64
C TYR A 104 -11.82 -2.31 11.69
N GLY A 105 -11.12 -2.15 10.55
CA GLY A 105 -10.87 -3.23 9.60
C GLY A 105 -10.11 -4.40 10.22
N LEU A 106 -9.06 -4.12 11.02
CA LEU A 106 -8.29 -5.13 11.75
C LEU A 106 -9.17 -5.92 12.71
N ALA A 107 -10.05 -5.26 13.46
CA ALA A 107 -11.00 -5.95 14.36
C ALA A 107 -11.90 -6.91 13.58
N LYS A 108 -12.36 -6.52 12.40
CA LYS A 108 -13.24 -7.36 11.55
C LYS A 108 -12.52 -8.58 10.98
N ILE A 109 -11.34 -8.43 10.39
CA ILE A 109 -10.62 -9.58 9.82
C ILE A 109 -10.08 -10.51 10.92
N LYS A 110 -9.73 -10.00 12.10
CA LYS A 110 -9.28 -10.81 13.24
C LYS A 110 -10.42 -11.57 13.90
N ALA A 111 -11.64 -11.05 13.91
CA ALA A 111 -12.81 -11.75 14.41
C ALA A 111 -13.08 -13.08 13.68
N ALA A 112 -12.54 -13.24 12.47
CA ALA A 112 -12.55 -14.51 11.74
C ALA A 112 -11.56 -15.56 12.30
N ASN A 113 -10.94 -15.29 13.45
CA ASN A 113 -10.01 -16.16 14.19
C ASN A 113 -8.81 -16.67 13.36
N ARG A 114 -8.28 -15.81 12.51
CA ARG A 114 -7.15 -16.13 11.62
C ARG A 114 -5.89 -15.42 12.07
N ASN A 115 -4.80 -16.17 12.15
CA ASN A 115 -3.46 -15.60 12.24
C ASN A 115 -2.99 -15.32 10.81
N TYR A 116 -2.71 -14.07 10.47
CA TYR A 116 -2.19 -13.67 9.18
C TYR A 116 -0.66 -13.65 9.20
N ASP A 117 -0.04 -14.06 8.09
CA ASP A 117 1.39 -13.90 7.86
C ASP A 117 1.66 -12.48 7.33
N ILE A 118 0.74 -11.97 6.49
CA ILE A 118 0.79 -10.61 5.92
C ILE A 118 -0.59 -9.97 6.04
N ILE A 119 -0.63 -8.68 6.36
CA ILE A 119 -1.82 -7.83 6.18
C ILE A 119 -1.42 -6.66 5.27
N ILE A 120 -2.22 -6.42 4.24
CA ILE A 120 -1.99 -5.31 3.30
C ILE A 120 -3.13 -4.31 3.43
N PHE A 121 -2.77 -3.07 3.74
CA PHE A 121 -3.66 -1.92 3.67
C PHE A 121 -3.55 -1.37 2.25
N GLU A 122 -4.54 -1.63 1.40
CA GLU A 122 -4.64 -0.98 0.10
C GLU A 122 -5.26 0.40 0.31
N ASN A 123 -4.43 1.42 0.21
CA ASN A 123 -4.87 2.80 0.42
C ASN A 123 -5.62 3.35 -0.80
N VAL A 124 -6.45 4.35 -0.57
CA VAL A 124 -7.13 5.10 -1.64
C VAL A 124 -6.10 5.62 -2.64
N GLY A 125 -6.45 5.62 -3.92
CA GLY A 125 -5.59 6.14 -4.97
C GLY A 125 -5.37 7.66 -4.83
N ASN A 126 -4.23 8.05 -4.23
CA ASN A 126 -3.82 9.44 -4.01
C ASN A 126 -2.31 9.50 -3.74
N LEU A 127 -1.61 10.49 -4.31
CA LEU A 127 -0.16 10.69 -4.13
C LEU A 127 0.21 11.71 -3.04
N ILE A 128 -0.75 12.27 -2.31
CA ILE A 128 -0.51 13.33 -1.32
C ILE A 128 -0.90 12.82 0.08
N CYS A 129 -2.21 12.70 0.34
CA CYS A 129 -2.72 12.46 1.68
C CYS A 129 -2.23 11.18 2.37
N PRO A 130 -2.09 10.01 1.71
CA PRO A 130 -1.69 8.77 2.40
C PRO A 130 -0.26 8.79 2.96
N ALA A 131 0.60 9.69 2.49
CA ALA A 131 1.98 9.77 2.93
C ALA A 131 2.12 10.18 4.40
N ASP A 132 1.23 11.08 4.85
CA ASP A 132 1.31 11.72 6.16
C ASP A 132 0.71 10.87 7.29
N PHE A 133 -0.17 9.91 6.95
CA PHE A 133 -0.88 9.10 7.95
C PHE A 133 -0.23 7.73 8.13
N SER A 134 0.29 7.47 9.34
CA SER A 134 0.66 6.11 9.74
C SER A 134 -0.61 5.31 10.05
N LEU A 135 -0.64 4.05 9.60
CA LEU A 135 -1.75 3.12 9.83
C LEU A 135 -1.39 2.04 10.86
N GLY A 136 -0.10 2.00 11.27
CA GLY A 136 0.50 0.94 12.08
C GLY A 136 1.22 -0.11 11.23
N GLU A 137 1.52 0.21 9.98
CA GLU A 137 2.29 -0.61 9.04
C GLU A 137 3.75 -0.78 9.47
N ASP A 138 4.38 -1.83 8.96
CA ASP A 138 5.83 -2.05 9.08
C ASP A 138 6.59 -1.48 7.90
N LYS A 139 5.97 -1.50 6.72
CA LYS A 139 6.57 -1.06 5.46
C LYS A 139 5.58 -0.26 4.62
N LYS A 140 6.05 0.82 4.04
CA LYS A 140 5.33 1.64 3.06
C LYS A 140 5.78 1.27 1.65
N VAL A 141 4.84 0.82 0.82
CA VAL A 141 5.06 0.45 -0.58
C VAL A 141 4.36 1.47 -1.47
N VAL A 142 5.13 2.17 -2.29
CA VAL A 142 4.59 3.16 -3.24
C VAL A 142 4.68 2.60 -4.65
N MET A 143 3.56 2.58 -5.35
CA MET A 143 3.50 2.13 -6.74
C MET A 143 3.33 3.35 -7.68
N LEU A 144 4.18 3.42 -8.68
CA LEU A 144 4.13 4.37 -9.79
C LEU A 144 3.98 3.61 -11.09
N SER A 145 2.99 3.96 -11.91
CA SER A 145 2.89 3.43 -13.26
C SER A 145 3.73 4.25 -14.24
N VAL A 146 4.41 3.60 -15.18
CA VAL A 146 5.17 4.30 -16.25
C VAL A 146 4.28 5.17 -17.13
N THR A 147 2.95 4.99 -17.08
CA THR A 147 1.99 5.84 -17.80
C THR A 147 1.78 7.22 -17.15
N GLU A 148 2.27 7.43 -15.95
CA GLU A 148 2.01 8.66 -15.18
C GLU A 148 3.06 9.76 -15.39
N GLY A 149 4.27 9.38 -15.82
CA GLY A 149 5.41 10.27 -16.03
C GLY A 149 6.56 10.07 -15.05
N ASP A 150 7.77 10.27 -15.54
CA ASP A 150 9.03 10.03 -14.82
C ASP A 150 9.38 11.14 -13.81
N ASP A 151 8.62 12.24 -13.80
CA ASP A 151 8.77 13.39 -12.90
C ASP A 151 7.96 13.29 -11.60
N LYS A 152 7.08 12.30 -11.48
CA LYS A 152 6.22 12.12 -10.31
C LYS A 152 6.98 12.09 -8.97
N PRO A 153 8.13 11.43 -8.84
CA PRO A 153 8.86 11.41 -7.59
C PRO A 153 9.27 12.80 -7.07
N VAL A 154 9.67 13.69 -7.95
CA VAL A 154 10.04 15.06 -7.55
C VAL A 154 8.83 16.00 -7.45
N LYS A 155 7.71 15.65 -8.08
CA LYS A 155 6.47 16.43 -8.02
C LYS A 155 5.66 16.14 -6.75
N TYR A 156 5.77 14.92 -6.22
CA TYR A 156 5.08 14.47 -5.00
C TYR A 156 6.11 13.88 -4.00
N PRO A 157 7.11 14.66 -3.56
CA PRO A 157 8.26 14.13 -2.84
C PRO A 157 7.89 13.41 -1.54
N GLY A 158 6.94 13.91 -0.77
CA GLY A 158 6.55 13.32 0.51
C GLY A 158 6.13 11.84 0.40
N MET A 159 5.39 11.48 -0.67
CA MET A 159 4.98 10.10 -0.91
C MET A 159 6.19 9.18 -1.13
N PHE A 160 7.13 9.60 -1.98
CA PHE A 160 8.30 8.79 -2.34
C PHE A 160 9.37 8.79 -1.24
N GLU A 161 9.49 9.87 -0.47
CA GLU A 161 10.40 9.95 0.68
C GLU A 161 10.01 8.96 1.79
N ALA A 162 8.71 8.80 2.03
CA ALA A 162 8.17 7.89 3.03
C ALA A 162 8.28 6.40 2.65
N ALA A 163 8.60 6.06 1.40
CA ALA A 163 8.56 4.69 0.90
C ALA A 163 9.76 3.85 1.35
N ASP A 164 9.50 2.62 1.80
CA ASP A 164 10.50 1.55 1.94
C ASP A 164 10.77 0.85 0.60
N LEU A 165 9.74 0.70 -0.23
CA LEU A 165 9.80 0.13 -1.57
C LEU A 165 9.01 1.00 -2.55
N ILE A 166 9.61 1.25 -3.71
CA ILE A 166 8.98 1.94 -4.84
C ILE A 166 8.88 0.94 -5.98
N ILE A 167 7.66 0.68 -6.45
CA ILE A 167 7.37 -0.20 -7.58
C ILE A 167 7.09 0.64 -8.83
N LEU A 168 7.90 0.47 -9.87
CA LEU A 168 7.63 0.99 -11.21
C LEU A 168 6.85 -0.06 -11.99
N ASN A 169 5.55 0.13 -12.14
CA ASN A 169 4.64 -0.83 -12.76
C ASN A 169 4.32 -0.50 -14.21
N LYS A 170 3.78 -1.50 -14.93
CA LYS A 170 3.38 -1.45 -16.35
C LYS A 170 4.57 -1.24 -17.28
N THR A 171 5.73 -1.82 -16.93
CA THR A 171 6.97 -1.67 -17.71
C THR A 171 6.86 -2.28 -19.12
N ASP A 172 5.89 -3.16 -19.36
CA ASP A 172 5.51 -3.66 -20.67
C ASP A 172 5.10 -2.56 -21.67
N LEU A 173 4.62 -1.42 -21.15
CA LEU A 173 4.18 -0.28 -21.95
C LEU A 173 5.31 0.70 -22.31
N LEU A 174 6.53 0.53 -21.77
CA LEU A 174 7.66 1.47 -21.97
C LEU A 174 7.93 1.78 -23.45
N LYS A 175 7.86 0.78 -24.32
CA LYS A 175 8.08 0.94 -25.76
C LYS A 175 7.06 1.85 -26.47
N HIS A 176 5.94 2.13 -25.82
CA HIS A 176 4.84 2.94 -26.37
C HIS A 176 4.74 4.32 -25.71
N LEU A 177 5.61 4.64 -24.74
CA LEU A 177 5.50 5.83 -23.90
C LEU A 177 6.77 6.67 -23.95
N ASN A 178 6.60 7.96 -23.79
CA ASN A 178 7.73 8.86 -23.55
C ASN A 178 8.06 8.88 -22.05
N PHE A 179 8.60 7.76 -21.54
CA PHE A 179 9.00 7.57 -20.14
C PHE A 179 10.47 7.12 -20.09
N SER A 180 11.28 7.82 -19.34
CA SER A 180 12.69 7.48 -19.15
C SER A 180 12.91 6.80 -17.79
N MET A 181 13.19 5.49 -17.80
CA MET A 181 13.57 4.74 -16.59
C MET A 181 14.77 5.38 -15.88
N LYS A 182 15.78 5.83 -16.64
CA LYS A 182 16.96 6.51 -16.10
C LYS A 182 16.58 7.81 -15.35
N LYS A 183 15.68 8.61 -15.93
CA LYS A 183 15.21 9.85 -15.34
C LYS A 183 14.33 9.58 -14.11
N ALA A 184 13.41 8.62 -14.19
CA ALA A 184 12.59 8.20 -13.06
C ALA A 184 13.47 7.74 -11.88
N MET A 185 14.47 6.88 -12.14
CA MET A 185 15.41 6.42 -11.13
C MET A 185 16.21 7.57 -10.52
N SER A 186 16.72 8.51 -11.33
CA SER A 186 17.42 9.71 -10.85
C SER A 186 16.51 10.55 -9.95
N ASN A 187 15.25 10.76 -10.34
CA ASN A 187 14.28 11.52 -9.57
C ASN A 187 13.92 10.82 -8.24
N ILE A 188 13.76 9.50 -8.26
CA ILE A 188 13.57 8.72 -7.03
C ILE A 188 14.76 8.91 -6.09
N ARG A 189 15.98 8.76 -6.57
CA ARG A 189 17.20 8.86 -5.74
C ARG A 189 17.47 10.26 -5.20
N ARG A 190 16.95 11.30 -5.84
CA ARG A 190 16.98 12.68 -5.30
C ARG A 190 16.09 12.82 -4.06
N VAL A 191 14.95 12.12 -4.02
CA VAL A 191 13.97 12.19 -2.95
C VAL A 191 14.25 11.13 -1.90
N ASN A 192 14.51 9.89 -2.31
CA ASN A 192 14.74 8.76 -1.41
C ASN A 192 15.95 7.93 -1.85
N LYS A 193 17.04 8.05 -1.08
CA LYS A 193 18.30 7.33 -1.35
C LYS A 193 18.26 5.87 -0.90
N LYS A 194 17.34 5.50 0.01
CA LYS A 194 17.34 4.21 0.72
C LYS A 194 16.29 3.23 0.19
N ALA A 195 15.18 3.72 -0.37
CA ALA A 195 14.10 2.86 -0.83
C ALA A 195 14.61 1.79 -1.80
N ILE A 196 14.12 0.58 -1.64
CA ILE A 196 14.25 -0.45 -2.68
C ILE A 196 13.45 0.02 -3.90
N VAL A 197 13.98 -0.15 -5.10
CA VAL A 197 13.24 0.16 -6.32
C VAL A 197 13.12 -1.13 -7.14
N LEU A 198 11.88 -1.47 -7.48
CA LEU A 198 11.53 -2.65 -8.23
C LEU A 198 10.76 -2.23 -9.48
N ASP A 199 11.21 -2.67 -10.63
CA ASP A 199 10.48 -2.55 -11.89
C ASP A 199 9.79 -3.86 -12.24
N LEU A 200 8.51 -3.79 -12.60
CA LEU A 200 7.70 -4.94 -12.94
C LEU A 200 6.55 -4.59 -13.90
N SER A 201 5.95 -5.61 -14.46
CA SER A 201 4.63 -5.56 -15.06
C SER A 201 3.74 -6.64 -14.46
N VAL A 202 2.71 -6.24 -13.77
CA VAL A 202 1.70 -7.17 -13.25
C VAL A 202 1.00 -7.87 -14.41
N GLN A 203 0.65 -7.13 -15.47
CA GLN A 203 -0.06 -7.66 -16.63
C GLN A 203 0.76 -8.69 -17.41
N ALA A 204 2.05 -8.41 -17.62
CA ALA A 204 2.96 -9.31 -18.33
C ALA A 204 3.59 -10.38 -17.40
N ASN A 205 3.31 -10.32 -16.10
CA ASN A 205 3.90 -11.18 -15.07
C ASN A 205 5.43 -11.14 -15.05
N THR A 206 6.04 -10.00 -15.39
CA THR A 206 7.49 -9.79 -15.35
C THR A 206 7.91 -9.08 -14.07
N GLY A 207 9.04 -9.46 -13.47
CA GLY A 207 9.54 -8.88 -12.21
C GLY A 207 8.75 -9.29 -10.96
N MET A 208 7.66 -10.05 -11.09
CA MET A 208 6.80 -10.45 -9.96
C MET A 208 7.49 -11.37 -8.96
N SER A 209 8.45 -12.20 -9.39
CA SER A 209 9.26 -13.03 -8.48
C SER A 209 10.01 -12.19 -7.45
N ASN A 210 10.60 -11.07 -7.88
CA ASN A 210 11.35 -10.18 -6.99
C ASN A 210 10.44 -9.55 -5.92
N TRP A 211 9.20 -9.21 -6.29
CA TRP A 211 8.18 -8.76 -5.34
C TRP A 211 7.87 -9.83 -4.29
N TYR A 212 7.67 -11.08 -4.69
CA TYR A 212 7.40 -12.18 -3.76
C TYR A 212 8.60 -12.47 -2.86
N ASP A 213 9.83 -12.33 -3.35
CA ASP A 213 11.03 -12.55 -2.56
C ASP A 213 11.25 -11.45 -1.53
N ILE A 214 10.96 -10.18 -1.86
CA ILE A 214 10.92 -9.06 -0.90
C ILE A 214 9.89 -9.34 0.20
N LEU A 215 8.68 -9.79 -0.14
CA LEU A 215 7.67 -10.14 0.87
C LEU A 215 8.16 -11.25 1.81
N LYS A 216 8.80 -12.30 1.28
CA LYS A 216 9.36 -13.40 2.11
C LYS A 216 10.44 -12.88 3.06
N GLN A 217 11.39 -12.09 2.53
CA GLN A 217 12.44 -11.48 3.34
C GLN A 217 11.85 -10.66 4.49
N TRP A 218 10.90 -9.78 4.22
CA TRP A 218 10.27 -8.95 5.25
C TRP A 218 9.46 -9.74 6.28
N MET A 219 8.84 -10.86 5.87
CA MET A 219 8.19 -11.77 6.82
C MET A 219 9.20 -12.47 7.74
N GLU A 220 10.38 -12.82 7.25
CA GLU A 220 11.46 -13.42 8.04
C GLU A 220 12.05 -12.41 9.03
N GLU A 221 12.34 -11.19 8.58
CA GLU A 221 12.76 -10.07 9.44
C GLU A 221 11.76 -9.77 10.56
N LYS A 222 10.45 -9.90 10.27
CA LYS A 222 9.39 -9.65 11.25
C LYS A 222 9.28 -10.72 12.33
N LYS A 223 9.75 -11.95 12.06
CA LYS A 223 9.71 -13.09 13.00
C LYS A 223 10.95 -13.17 13.87
N SER A 224 12.08 -12.57 13.43
CA SER A 224 13.33 -12.45 14.19
C SER A 224 13.22 -11.40 15.30
#